data_dce215e9c3f6be6ee66a0527e7828387
#
_entry.id   dce215e9c3f6be6ee66a0527e7828387
#
_cell.length_a   1.000
_cell.length_b   1.000
_cell.length_c   1.000
_cell.angle_alpha   90.00
_cell.angle_beta   90.00
_cell.angle_gamma   90.00
#
_symmetry.space_group_name_H-M   'P 1'
#
loop_
_entity.id
_entity.type
_entity.pdbx_description
1 polymer ?
#
loop_
_entity_poly.entity_id
_entity_poly.type
_entity_poly.pdbx_seq_one_letter_code
_entity_poly.pdbx_strand_id
1 'polypeptide(L)'
;MTKQIWKPGNMLYPLPAVMVSTADCGGNANIITIAWTGTVCTNPPMTYISVRPERYSYDMIKESGEFVINLTTRELMKAADFCGVRSGRDTDKWKIGRASCRERV
;
A
#
# COMPACT_ATOMS: atom_id res chain seq x y z
N MET A 1 16.80 -31.99 16.03
CA MET A 1 16.41 -30.58 15.86
C MET A 1 15.17 -30.29 16.68
N THR A 2 15.25 -29.38 17.62
CA THR A 2 14.11 -29.00 18.47
C THR A 2 13.39 -27.80 17.89
N LYS A 3 12.07 -27.75 18.06
CA LYS A 3 11.24 -26.63 17.66
C LYS A 3 10.81 -25.82 18.87
N GLN A 4 10.68 -24.52 18.69
CA GLN A 4 10.20 -23.63 19.73
C GLN A 4 8.78 -23.17 19.42
N ILE A 5 7.95 -23.13 20.44
CA ILE A 5 6.59 -22.63 20.31
C ILE A 5 6.59 -21.16 20.69
N TRP A 6 6.15 -20.31 19.77
CA TRP A 6 6.10 -18.85 19.95
C TRP A 6 4.67 -18.37 20.00
N LYS A 7 4.47 -17.23 20.64
CA LYS A 7 3.17 -16.57 20.58
C LYS A 7 2.93 -16.07 19.15
N PRO A 8 1.67 -16.10 18.68
CA PRO A 8 1.36 -15.54 17.35
C PRO A 8 1.80 -14.09 17.25
N GLY A 9 2.36 -13.72 16.11
CA GLY A 9 2.84 -12.36 15.89
C GLY A 9 3.30 -12.16 14.45
N ASN A 10 3.78 -10.96 14.16
CA ASN A 10 4.24 -10.58 12.83
C ASN A 10 5.69 -11.04 12.64
N MET A 11 5.86 -12.26 12.21
CA MET A 11 7.17 -12.94 12.17
C MET A 11 7.82 -12.97 10.80
N LEU A 12 7.07 -12.69 9.75
CA LEU A 12 7.60 -12.82 8.38
C LEU A 12 8.20 -11.51 7.90
N TYR A 13 9.49 -11.37 8.08
CA TYR A 13 10.28 -10.20 7.68
C TYR A 13 11.51 -10.66 6.90
N PRO A 14 12.08 -9.85 5.99
CA PRO A 14 11.62 -8.50 5.65
C PRO A 14 10.37 -8.49 4.76
N LEU A 15 9.64 -7.38 4.78
CA LEU A 15 8.45 -7.17 3.95
C LEU A 15 8.68 -6.02 2.98
N PRO A 16 8.18 -6.14 1.75
CA PRO A 16 8.20 -5.00 0.84
C PRO A 16 7.21 -3.94 1.30
N ALA A 17 7.56 -2.68 1.09
CA ALA A 17 6.65 -1.56 1.31
C ALA A 17 6.32 -0.96 -0.04
N VAL A 18 5.05 -0.98 -0.42
CA VAL A 18 4.60 -0.47 -1.71
C VAL A 18 3.60 0.66 -1.49
N MET A 19 3.47 1.55 -2.47
CA MET A 19 2.47 2.59 -2.45
C MET A 19 1.30 2.15 -3.32
N VAL A 20 0.12 2.05 -2.73
CA VAL A 20 -1.09 1.65 -3.43
C VAL A 20 -1.94 2.88 -3.70
N SER A 21 -2.18 3.16 -4.96
CA SER A 21 -3.03 4.26 -5.37
C SER A 21 -4.43 3.75 -5.71
N THR A 22 -5.42 4.52 -5.36
CA THR A 22 -6.82 4.20 -5.60
C THR A 22 -7.62 5.48 -5.80
N ALA A 23 -8.76 5.37 -6.46
CA ALA A 23 -9.66 6.49 -6.67
C ALA A 23 -11.10 6.00 -6.54
N ASP A 24 -11.99 6.87 -6.10
CA ASP A 24 -13.41 6.56 -6.06
C ASP A 24 -14.11 7.08 -7.33
N CYS A 25 -15.42 6.81 -7.42
CA CYS A 25 -16.21 7.23 -8.57
C CYS A 25 -16.47 8.75 -8.59
N GLY A 26 -16.22 9.42 -7.48
CA GLY A 26 -16.40 10.87 -7.35
C GLY A 26 -15.15 11.68 -7.70
N GLY A 27 -14.09 11.03 -8.19
CA GLY A 27 -12.87 11.72 -8.57
C GLY A 27 -11.86 11.94 -7.44
N ASN A 28 -12.16 11.46 -6.24
CA ASN A 28 -11.22 11.51 -5.14
C ASN A 28 -10.18 10.41 -5.30
N ALA A 29 -8.94 10.69 -4.96
CA ALA A 29 -7.85 9.73 -5.04
C ALA A 29 -7.04 9.74 -3.75
N ASN A 30 -6.40 8.61 -3.45
CA ASN A 30 -5.56 8.48 -2.28
C ASN A 30 -4.40 7.51 -2.55
N ILE A 31 -3.35 7.65 -1.77
CA ILE A 31 -2.21 6.75 -1.79
C ILE A 31 -2.01 6.26 -0.36
N ILE A 32 -1.82 4.95 -0.21
CA ILE A 32 -1.52 4.34 1.08
C ILE A 32 -0.30 3.46 0.94
N THR A 33 0.60 3.52 1.93
CA THR A 33 1.75 2.63 1.98
C THR A 33 1.34 1.33 2.64
N ILE A 34 1.59 0.22 1.96
CA ILE A 34 1.20 -1.10 2.43
C ILE A 34 2.42 -2.00 2.45
N ALA A 35 2.63 -2.66 3.60
CA ALA A 35 3.63 -3.71 3.74
C ALA A 35 2.99 -5.10 3.77
N TRP A 36 1.70 -5.18 4.09
CA TRP A 36 0.97 -6.45 4.09
C TRP A 36 0.49 -6.75 2.68
N THR A 37 1.43 -7.19 1.85
CA THR A 37 1.19 -7.49 0.43
C THR A 37 2.06 -8.67 0.01
N GLY A 38 1.63 -9.39 -1.01
CA GLY A 38 2.39 -10.53 -1.49
C GLY A 38 1.77 -11.18 -2.72
N THR A 39 2.43 -12.24 -3.16
CA THR A 39 2.00 -13.04 -4.29
C THR A 39 1.16 -14.21 -3.80
N VAL A 40 0.00 -14.42 -4.39
CA VAL A 40 -0.89 -15.52 -4.05
C VAL A 40 -0.55 -16.76 -4.87
N CYS A 41 -0.44 -16.61 -6.18
CA CYS A 41 -0.12 -17.72 -7.08
C CYS A 41 0.51 -17.20 -8.37
N THR A 42 1.11 -18.12 -9.13
CA THR A 42 1.86 -17.82 -10.33
C THR A 42 1.01 -17.91 -11.59
N ASN A 43 0.11 -18.87 -11.61
CA ASN A 43 -0.70 -19.14 -12.82
C ASN A 43 -2.14 -19.46 -12.43
N PRO A 44 -3.07 -18.48 -12.58
CA PRO A 44 -2.85 -17.13 -13.07
C PRO A 44 -2.06 -16.28 -12.07
N PRO A 45 -1.32 -15.27 -12.53
CA PRO A 45 -0.57 -14.40 -11.62
C PRO A 45 -1.52 -13.57 -10.77
N MET A 46 -1.43 -13.72 -9.46
CA MET A 46 -2.30 -13.03 -8.51
C MET A 46 -1.50 -12.49 -7.35
N THR A 47 -1.82 -11.27 -6.96
CA THR A 47 -1.26 -10.63 -5.78
C THR A 47 -2.39 -10.17 -4.88
N TYR A 48 -2.04 -9.84 -3.65
CA TYR A 48 -3.03 -9.35 -2.69
C TYR A 48 -2.44 -8.17 -1.92
N ILE A 49 -3.33 -7.35 -1.40
CA ILE A 49 -3.00 -6.37 -0.37
C ILE A 49 -3.98 -6.58 0.79
N SER A 50 -3.52 -6.28 1.99
CA SER A 50 -4.36 -6.36 3.18
C SER A 50 -4.61 -4.94 3.69
N VAL A 51 -5.87 -4.51 3.68
CA VAL A 51 -6.25 -3.15 4.08
C VAL A 51 -7.29 -3.24 5.19
N ARG A 52 -7.00 -2.61 6.31
CA ARG A 52 -7.91 -2.60 7.45
C ARG A 52 -9.11 -1.69 7.16
N PRO A 53 -10.32 -2.05 7.66
CA PRO A 53 -11.53 -1.28 7.38
C PRO A 53 -11.47 0.18 7.81
N GLU A 54 -10.69 0.52 8.83
CA GLU A 54 -10.57 1.90 9.32
C GLU A 54 -9.67 2.78 8.46
N ARG A 55 -8.98 2.22 7.47
CA ARG A 55 -8.13 3.00 6.57
C ARG A 55 -8.96 3.79 5.57
N TYR A 56 -8.51 5.00 5.25
CA TYR A 56 -9.21 5.89 4.33
C TYR A 56 -9.40 5.26 2.94
N SER A 57 -8.42 4.51 2.45
CA SER A 57 -8.49 3.87 1.14
C SER A 57 -9.40 2.64 1.09
N TYR A 58 -9.80 2.10 2.24
CA TYR A 58 -10.58 0.85 2.27
C TYR A 58 -11.88 0.96 1.49
N ASP A 59 -12.68 1.98 1.79
CA ASP A 59 -13.97 2.16 1.12
C ASP A 59 -13.80 2.52 -0.35
N MET A 60 -12.75 3.26 -0.69
CA MET A 60 -12.45 3.61 -2.08
C MET A 60 -12.16 2.35 -2.91
N ILE A 61 -11.34 1.44 -2.37
CA ILE A 61 -11.01 0.20 -3.05
C ILE A 61 -12.23 -0.71 -3.17
N LYS A 62 -13.01 -0.80 -2.10
CA LYS A 62 -14.21 -1.63 -2.07
C LYS A 62 -15.25 -1.15 -3.09
N GLU A 63 -15.41 0.16 -3.22
CA GLU A 63 -16.35 0.76 -4.15
C GLU A 63 -15.88 0.64 -5.60
N SER A 64 -14.64 1.00 -5.89
CA SER A 64 -14.11 0.99 -7.26
C SER A 64 -13.76 -0.40 -7.76
N GLY A 65 -13.38 -1.30 -6.85
CA GLY A 65 -12.97 -2.65 -7.21
C GLY A 65 -11.59 -2.73 -7.86
N GLU A 66 -10.81 -1.66 -7.81
CA GLU A 66 -9.49 -1.63 -8.44
C GLU A 66 -8.50 -0.77 -7.67
N PHE A 67 -7.22 -1.09 -7.85
CA PHE A 67 -6.12 -0.33 -7.27
C PHE A 67 -4.85 -0.59 -8.07
N VAL A 68 -3.85 0.26 -7.88
CA VAL A 68 -2.56 0.12 -8.55
C VAL A 68 -1.47 0.01 -7.50
N ILE A 69 -0.61 -0.99 -7.64
CA ILE A 69 0.55 -1.18 -6.78
C ILE A 69 1.76 -0.51 -7.44
N ASN A 70 2.34 0.44 -6.73
CA ASN A 70 3.51 1.17 -7.19
C ASN A 70 4.71 0.74 -6.35
N LEU A 71 5.72 0.18 -6.99
CA LEU A 71 6.91 -0.28 -6.27
C LEU A 71 7.70 0.92 -5.76
N THR A 72 8.11 0.85 -4.52
CA THR A 72 8.88 1.90 -3.88
C THR A 72 10.34 1.80 -4.28
N THR A 73 10.89 2.88 -4.80
CA THR A 73 12.31 3.00 -5.11
C THR A 73 12.99 3.82 -4.03
N ARG A 74 14.33 3.90 -4.13
CA ARG A 74 15.12 4.71 -3.19
C ARG A 74 14.67 6.18 -3.21
N GLU A 75 14.37 6.70 -4.39
CA GLU A 75 13.93 8.09 -4.57
C GLU A 75 12.55 8.35 -3.96
N LEU A 76 11.73 7.31 -3.87
CA LEU A 76 10.36 7.42 -3.33
C LEU A 76 10.26 7.08 -1.85
N MET A 77 11.39 6.82 -1.19
CA MET A 77 11.39 6.38 0.21
C MET A 77 10.70 7.36 1.16
N LYS A 78 10.98 8.64 1.03
CA LYS A 78 10.37 9.67 1.87
C LYS A 78 8.87 9.80 1.61
N ALA A 79 8.47 9.72 0.34
CA ALA A 79 7.05 9.77 -0.03
C ALA A 79 6.30 8.55 0.50
N ALA A 80 6.90 7.36 0.42
CA ALA A 80 6.31 6.14 0.94
C ALA A 80 6.12 6.21 2.46
N ASP A 81 7.12 6.71 3.18
CA ASP A 81 7.04 6.89 4.63
C ASP A 81 5.94 7.90 4.99
N PHE A 82 5.90 9.03 4.32
CA PHE A 82 4.87 10.05 4.54
C PHE A 82 3.46 9.47 4.32
N CYS A 83 3.27 8.75 3.23
CA CYS A 83 1.96 8.13 2.92
C CYS A 83 1.56 7.07 3.93
N GLY A 84 2.53 6.47 4.62
CA GLY A 84 2.27 5.47 5.65
C GLY A 84 1.90 6.05 7.01
N VAL A 85 2.37 7.26 7.33
CA VAL A 85 2.15 7.87 8.64
C VAL A 85 1.01 8.90 8.65
N ARG A 86 0.53 9.32 7.48
CA ARG A 86 -0.56 10.29 7.36
C ARG A 86 -1.80 9.63 6.78
N SER A 87 -2.97 10.06 7.25
CA SER A 87 -4.24 9.61 6.70
C SER A 87 -4.66 10.51 5.54
N GLY A 88 -5.29 9.93 4.52
CA GLY A 88 -5.90 10.69 3.44
C GLY A 88 -7.04 11.59 3.90
N ARG A 89 -7.58 11.34 5.11
CA ARG A 89 -8.58 12.22 5.72
C ARG A 89 -7.99 13.57 6.12
N ASP A 90 -6.70 13.60 6.45
CA ASP A 90 -6.01 14.77 6.98
C ASP A 90 -5.15 15.47 5.93
N THR A 91 -4.71 14.76 4.91
CA THR A 91 -3.71 15.25 3.95
C THR A 91 -3.99 14.69 2.56
N ASP A 92 -3.81 15.51 1.53
CA ASP A 92 -3.87 15.05 0.15
C ASP A 92 -2.52 14.39 -0.22
N LYS A 93 -2.45 13.10 0.01
CA LYS A 93 -1.25 12.29 -0.26
C LYS A 93 -1.01 12.09 -1.76
N TRP A 94 -2.05 12.16 -2.56
CA TRP A 94 -1.95 12.00 -4.01
C TRP A 94 -1.03 13.05 -4.61
N LYS A 95 -1.15 14.29 -4.15
CA LYS A 95 -0.35 15.39 -4.62
C LYS A 95 1.15 15.14 -4.43
N ILE A 96 1.53 14.60 -3.28
CA ILE A 96 2.92 14.29 -2.95
C ILE A 96 3.44 13.12 -3.79
N GLY A 97 2.69 12.02 -3.84
CA GLY A 97 3.06 10.86 -4.64
C GLY A 97 3.17 11.21 -6.12
N ARG A 98 2.27 12.04 -6.62
CA ARG A 98 2.27 12.49 -8.01
C ARG A 98 3.49 13.34 -8.34
N ALA A 99 3.89 14.23 -7.43
CA ALA A 99 5.09 15.04 -7.61
C ALA A 99 6.34 14.16 -7.68
N SER A 100 6.44 13.16 -6.81
CA SER A 100 7.56 12.21 -6.82
C SER A 100 7.61 11.40 -8.13
N CYS A 101 6.46 11.00 -8.63
CA CYS A 101 6.39 10.27 -9.89
C CYS A 101 6.81 11.12 -11.08
N ARG A 102 6.50 12.41 -11.07
CA ARG A 102 6.91 13.33 -12.12
C ARG A 102 8.43 13.48 -12.23
N GLU A 103 9.10 13.47 -11.09
CA GLU A 103 10.56 13.60 -11.05
C GLU A 103 11.27 12.40 -11.67
N ARG A 104 10.58 11.27 -11.82
CA ARG A 104 11.15 10.04 -12.37
C ARG A 104 11.05 9.93 -13.89
N VAL A 105 10.26 10.78 -14.49
CA VAL A 105 10.10 10.81 -15.94
C VAL A 105 11.17 11.67 -16.57
#